data_f8a0291826acf26d2671eae0f6589f24
#
_entry.id   f8a0291826acf26d2671eae0f6589f24
#
_cell.length_a   1.000
_cell.length_b   1.000
_cell.length_c   1.000
_cell.angle_alpha   90.00
_cell.angle_beta   90.00
_cell.angle_gamma   90.00
#
_symmetry.space_group_name_H-M   'P 1'
#
loop_
_entity.id
_entity.type
_entity.pdbx_description
1 polymer ?
#
loop_
_entity_poly.entity_id
_entity_poly.type
_entity_poly.pdbx_seq_one_letter_code
_entity_poly.pdbx_strand_id
1 'polypeptide(L)'
;IICTNPCAEVPLEDGGACNLGSMNLSRFVSHGYTDRASINWDQLADSTRTLIRFLDNVVTWNEDLNALEKQRIAARETRRLGLGVMGIADMLNQLGYGYDSEDGIQLITETMKFITNAAYQASATLAKEKGCSPIFDEEKYMKCPFVKQALSQETQMQIRENGLRNIAIMSIAPTGSISNIVLSYKSSK
;
A
#
# COMPACT_ATOMS: atom_id res chain seq x y z
N ILE A 1 -12.10 5.83 15.54
CA ILE A 1 -12.82 5.63 14.27
C ILE A 1 -14.21 6.23 14.45
N ILE A 2 -14.60 7.14 13.56
CA ILE A 2 -15.91 7.81 13.57
C ILE A 2 -16.74 7.38 12.36
N CYS A 3 -16.10 7.13 11.23
CA CYS A 3 -16.72 6.72 9.97
C CYS A 3 -15.80 5.80 9.17
N THR A 4 -16.28 5.41 8.01
CA THR A 4 -15.49 4.74 6.97
C THR A 4 -15.67 5.49 5.66
N ASN A 5 -14.80 5.23 4.68
CA ASN A 5 -15.06 5.63 3.30
C ASN A 5 -16.23 4.84 2.69
N PRO A 6 -16.75 5.18 1.50
CA PRO A 6 -17.96 4.56 0.93
C PRO A 6 -17.91 3.04 0.80
N CYS A 7 -16.74 2.46 0.52
CA CYS A 7 -16.57 1.02 0.35
C CYS A 7 -16.14 0.30 1.64
N ALA A 8 -16.03 1.03 2.75
CA ALA A 8 -15.72 0.55 4.10
C ALA A 8 -14.32 -0.08 4.29
N GLU A 9 -13.40 0.06 3.33
CA GLU A 9 -12.05 -0.48 3.44
C GLU A 9 -11.10 0.41 4.26
N VAL A 10 -11.49 1.67 4.55
CA VAL A 10 -10.66 2.61 5.33
C VAL A 10 -11.44 3.13 6.53
N PRO A 11 -11.07 2.75 7.75
CA PRO A 11 -11.58 3.40 8.95
C PRO A 11 -10.97 4.80 9.09
N LEU A 12 -11.81 5.80 9.31
CA LEU A 12 -11.44 7.21 9.30
C LEU A 12 -11.75 7.91 10.62
N GLU A 13 -10.96 8.89 10.93
CA GLU A 13 -11.22 9.98 11.87
C GLU A 13 -12.16 11.02 11.24
N ASP A 14 -12.65 11.93 12.05
CA ASP A 14 -13.51 13.01 11.60
C ASP A 14 -12.76 14.00 10.68
N GLY A 15 -13.28 14.20 9.48
CA GLY A 15 -12.60 14.93 8.41
C GLY A 15 -11.50 14.15 7.69
N GLY A 16 -11.29 12.89 8.05
CA GLY A 16 -10.27 12.04 7.42
C GLY A 16 -10.54 11.77 5.96
N ALA A 17 -9.47 11.65 5.18
CA ALA A 17 -9.47 11.22 3.79
C ALA A 17 -8.33 10.25 3.51
N CYS A 18 -8.46 9.45 2.47
CA CYS A 18 -7.44 8.48 2.08
C CYS A 18 -7.23 8.50 0.57
N ASN A 19 -6.01 8.77 0.14
CA ASN A 19 -5.62 8.63 -1.26
C ASN A 19 -5.37 7.15 -1.57
N LEU A 20 -6.10 6.62 -2.55
CA LEU A 20 -6.02 5.21 -2.93
C LEU A 20 -5.13 5.02 -4.16
N GLY A 21 -4.41 3.91 -4.17
CA GLY A 21 -3.66 3.43 -5.33
C GLY A 21 -3.58 1.90 -5.29
N SER A 22 -3.74 1.24 -6.43
CA SER A 22 -3.71 -0.22 -6.50
C SER A 22 -2.74 -0.71 -7.56
N MET A 23 -1.81 -1.58 -7.16
CA MET A 23 -0.87 -2.24 -8.07
C MET A 23 -1.53 -3.45 -8.73
N ASN A 24 -1.37 -3.59 -10.03
CA ASN A 24 -1.80 -4.77 -10.74
C ASN A 24 -0.72 -5.86 -10.67
N LEU A 25 -0.91 -6.84 -9.79
CA LEU A 25 0.08 -7.88 -9.52
C LEU A 25 0.39 -8.75 -10.74
N SER A 26 -0.55 -8.89 -11.67
CA SER A 26 -0.32 -9.66 -12.91
C SER A 26 0.80 -9.08 -13.80
N ARG A 27 1.20 -7.83 -13.57
CA ARG A 27 2.26 -7.15 -14.31
C ARG A 27 3.66 -7.41 -13.77
N PHE A 28 3.75 -8.05 -12.62
CA PHE A 28 5.02 -8.38 -11.97
C PHE A 28 5.42 -9.85 -12.14
N VAL A 29 4.72 -10.58 -13.01
CA VAL A 29 5.09 -11.96 -13.36
C VAL A 29 5.95 -11.94 -14.61
N SER A 30 7.14 -12.53 -14.50
CA SER A 30 8.03 -12.84 -15.62
C SER A 30 7.75 -14.24 -16.15
N HIS A 31 7.78 -14.43 -17.46
CA HIS A 31 7.58 -15.71 -18.13
C HIS A 31 6.26 -16.41 -17.75
N GLY A 32 5.19 -15.65 -17.49
CA GLY A 32 3.90 -16.20 -17.10
C GLY A 32 3.40 -17.30 -18.04
N TYR A 33 2.68 -18.28 -17.49
CA TYR A 33 2.18 -19.49 -18.18
C TYR A 33 3.26 -20.44 -18.71
N THR A 34 4.46 -20.38 -18.17
CA THR A 34 5.57 -21.30 -18.49
C THR A 34 6.19 -21.87 -17.20
N ASP A 35 6.97 -22.94 -17.34
CA ASP A 35 7.69 -23.56 -16.20
C ASP A 35 8.74 -22.62 -15.55
N ARG A 36 9.02 -21.46 -16.19
CA ARG A 36 9.94 -20.44 -15.68
C ARG A 36 9.22 -19.23 -15.10
N ALA A 37 7.89 -19.32 -14.91
CA ALA A 37 7.10 -18.23 -14.36
C ALA A 37 7.57 -17.86 -12.94
N SER A 38 7.80 -16.61 -12.70
CA SER A 38 8.26 -16.10 -11.39
C SER A 38 7.85 -14.67 -11.15
N ILE A 39 7.74 -14.27 -9.88
CA ILE A 39 7.49 -12.88 -9.51
C ILE A 39 8.79 -12.08 -9.62
N ASN A 40 8.72 -10.92 -10.27
CA ASN A 40 9.80 -9.94 -10.30
C ASN A 40 9.74 -9.07 -9.03
N TRP A 41 10.37 -9.54 -7.97
CA TRP A 41 10.36 -8.91 -6.65
C TRP A 41 11.01 -7.52 -6.65
N ASP A 42 12.08 -7.32 -7.41
CA ASP A 42 12.78 -6.03 -7.50
C ASP A 42 11.87 -4.96 -8.13
N GLN A 43 11.22 -5.29 -9.24
CA GLN A 43 10.27 -4.39 -9.88
C GLN A 43 9.07 -4.10 -8.98
N LEU A 44 8.58 -5.10 -8.24
CA LEU A 44 7.49 -4.96 -7.29
C LEU A 44 7.88 -4.01 -6.14
N ALA A 45 9.09 -4.15 -5.60
CA ALA A 45 9.62 -3.27 -4.55
C ALA A 45 9.75 -1.82 -5.05
N ASP A 46 10.34 -1.61 -6.23
CA ASP A 46 10.55 -0.27 -6.81
C ASP A 46 9.22 0.43 -7.12
N SER A 47 8.25 -0.33 -7.66
CA SER A 47 6.91 0.19 -7.92
C SER A 47 6.18 0.55 -6.62
N THR A 48 6.34 -0.27 -5.57
CA THR A 48 5.79 0.02 -4.25
C THR A 48 6.35 1.33 -3.70
N ARG A 49 7.68 1.50 -3.69
CA ARG A 49 8.34 2.73 -3.22
C ARG A 49 7.89 3.96 -4.01
N THR A 50 7.81 3.83 -5.32
CA THR A 50 7.36 4.90 -6.22
C THR A 50 5.92 5.30 -5.92
N LEU A 51 5.03 4.33 -5.73
CA LEU A 51 3.61 4.59 -5.48
C LEU A 51 3.39 5.23 -4.09
N ILE A 52 4.12 4.81 -3.06
CA ILE A 52 4.07 5.45 -1.74
C ILE A 52 4.51 6.92 -1.84
N ARG A 53 5.61 7.21 -2.53
CA ARG A 53 6.07 8.59 -2.76
C ARG A 53 5.05 9.40 -3.55
N PHE A 54 4.46 8.82 -4.58
CA PHE A 54 3.41 9.48 -5.38
C PHE A 54 2.20 9.83 -4.52
N LEU A 55 1.67 8.88 -3.76
CA LEU A 55 0.51 9.10 -2.90
C LEU A 55 0.80 10.14 -1.80
N ASP A 56 2.00 10.13 -1.20
CA ASP A 56 2.41 11.17 -0.23
C ASP A 56 2.51 12.56 -0.88
N ASN A 57 3.01 12.64 -2.11
CA ASN A 57 3.03 13.90 -2.86
C ASN A 57 1.62 14.42 -3.17
N VAL A 58 0.66 13.52 -3.46
CA VAL A 58 -0.75 13.90 -3.65
C VAL A 58 -1.34 14.47 -2.36
N VAL A 59 -1.03 13.90 -1.18
CA VAL A 59 -1.42 14.50 0.11
C VAL A 59 -0.86 15.91 0.24
N THR A 60 0.42 16.10 -0.02
CA THR A 60 1.06 17.42 0.07
C THR A 60 0.45 18.41 -0.92
N TRP A 61 0.25 18.00 -2.16
CA TRP A 61 -0.36 18.87 -3.17
C TRP A 61 -1.78 19.29 -2.82
N ASN A 62 -2.54 18.41 -2.18
CA ASN A 62 -3.93 18.68 -1.82
C ASN A 62 -4.09 19.51 -0.52
N GLU A 63 -3.02 19.74 0.25
CA GLU A 63 -3.09 20.42 1.55
C GLU A 63 -3.80 21.77 1.50
N ASP A 64 -3.54 22.58 0.46
CA ASP A 64 -4.13 23.91 0.31
C ASP A 64 -5.32 23.94 -0.65
N LEU A 65 -5.59 22.85 -1.37
CA LEU A 65 -6.69 22.78 -2.34
C LEU A 65 -8.01 22.30 -1.73
N ASN A 66 -7.95 21.68 -0.56
CA ASN A 66 -9.16 21.17 0.10
C ASN A 66 -10.01 22.33 0.65
N ALA A 67 -11.29 22.37 0.27
CA ALA A 67 -12.19 23.45 0.65
C ALA A 67 -12.50 23.50 2.15
N LEU A 68 -12.47 22.34 2.83
CA LEU A 68 -12.83 22.22 4.24
C LEU A 68 -11.58 22.20 5.12
N GLU A 69 -11.47 23.17 6.04
CA GLU A 69 -10.35 23.30 6.97
C GLU A 69 -10.13 22.02 7.79
N LYS A 70 -11.21 21.41 8.27
CA LYS A 70 -11.14 20.16 9.03
C LYS A 70 -10.47 19.02 8.26
N GLN A 71 -10.75 18.91 6.96
CA GLN A 71 -10.11 17.92 6.10
C GLN A 71 -8.63 18.26 5.85
N ARG A 72 -8.28 19.53 5.72
CA ARG A 72 -6.88 19.97 5.61
C ARG A 72 -6.08 19.56 6.83
N ILE A 73 -6.62 19.83 8.03
CA ILE A 73 -5.99 19.48 9.30
C ILE A 73 -5.80 17.96 9.39
N ALA A 74 -6.85 17.16 9.20
CA ALA A 74 -6.78 15.70 9.26
C ALA A 74 -5.78 15.14 8.24
N ALA A 75 -5.75 15.65 7.02
CA ALA A 75 -4.81 15.22 5.99
C ALA A 75 -3.35 15.54 6.35
N ARG A 76 -3.06 16.72 6.91
CA ARG A 76 -1.72 17.09 7.37
C ARG A 76 -1.24 16.24 8.54
N GLU A 77 -2.12 15.97 9.49
CA GLU A 77 -1.78 15.22 10.70
C GLU A 77 -1.54 13.74 10.41
N THR A 78 -2.42 13.09 9.68
CA THR A 78 -2.36 11.64 9.45
C THR A 78 -1.55 11.24 8.23
N ARG A 79 -1.57 12.06 7.20
CA ARG A 79 -0.97 11.76 5.89
C ARG A 79 -1.32 10.35 5.39
N ARG A 80 -2.59 9.99 5.54
CA ARG A 80 -3.11 8.64 5.32
C ARG A 80 -3.04 8.26 3.84
N LEU A 81 -2.53 7.07 3.57
CA LEU A 81 -2.48 6.46 2.25
C LEU A 81 -3.26 5.15 2.25
N GLY A 82 -3.70 4.73 1.07
CA GLY A 82 -4.36 3.46 0.85
C GLY A 82 -3.76 2.73 -0.35
N LEU A 83 -2.54 2.19 -0.16
CA LEU A 83 -1.93 1.30 -1.14
C LEU A 83 -2.60 -0.07 -1.08
N GLY A 84 -3.13 -0.50 -2.20
CA GLY A 84 -3.74 -1.82 -2.38
C GLY A 84 -3.21 -2.55 -3.61
N VAL A 85 -3.86 -3.65 -3.92
CA VAL A 85 -3.53 -4.50 -5.05
C VAL A 85 -4.78 -4.91 -5.82
N MET A 86 -4.60 -5.29 -7.08
CA MET A 86 -5.57 -5.96 -7.94
C MET A 86 -4.84 -7.00 -8.80
N GLY A 87 -5.57 -7.84 -9.54
CA GLY A 87 -4.97 -8.84 -10.42
C GLY A 87 -4.32 -10.02 -9.70
N ILE A 88 -4.74 -10.33 -8.47
CA ILE A 88 -4.25 -11.47 -7.69
C ILE A 88 -4.52 -12.79 -8.44
N ALA A 89 -5.76 -13.01 -8.88
CA ALA A 89 -6.13 -14.21 -9.61
C ALA A 89 -5.34 -14.37 -10.92
N ASP A 90 -5.14 -13.26 -11.64
CA ASP A 90 -4.34 -13.28 -12.87
C ASP A 90 -2.87 -13.60 -12.59
N MET A 91 -2.30 -13.07 -11.52
CA MET A 91 -0.95 -13.40 -11.07
C MET A 91 -0.82 -14.89 -10.76
N LEU A 92 -1.74 -15.45 -9.98
CA LEU A 92 -1.74 -16.87 -9.64
C LEU A 92 -1.88 -17.76 -10.87
N ASN A 93 -2.79 -17.43 -11.78
CA ASN A 93 -2.98 -18.16 -13.04
C ASN A 93 -1.71 -18.15 -13.90
N GLN A 94 -1.01 -17.02 -13.98
CA GLN A 94 0.27 -16.91 -14.71
C GLN A 94 1.37 -17.77 -14.08
N LEU A 95 1.33 -17.96 -12.76
CA LEU A 95 2.30 -18.75 -11.99
C LEU A 95 1.90 -20.24 -11.87
N GLY A 96 0.71 -20.61 -12.34
CA GLY A 96 0.21 -21.99 -12.29
C GLY A 96 -0.39 -22.40 -10.95
N TYR A 97 -0.77 -21.47 -10.09
CA TYR A 97 -1.41 -21.75 -8.79
C TYR A 97 -2.94 -21.64 -8.86
N GLY A 98 -3.63 -22.54 -8.17
CA GLY A 98 -5.06 -22.41 -7.92
C GLY A 98 -5.36 -21.26 -6.94
N TYR A 99 -6.42 -20.50 -7.19
CA TYR A 99 -6.78 -19.35 -6.35
C TYR A 99 -7.08 -19.73 -4.89
N ASP A 100 -7.69 -20.88 -4.67
CA ASP A 100 -8.09 -21.43 -3.37
C ASP A 100 -7.15 -22.56 -2.88
N SER A 101 -6.03 -22.78 -3.57
CA SER A 101 -5.03 -23.77 -3.13
C SER A 101 -4.20 -23.24 -1.95
N GLU A 102 -3.70 -24.16 -1.12
CA GLU A 102 -2.81 -23.82 0.00
C GLU A 102 -1.58 -23.05 -0.47
N ASP A 103 -0.93 -23.53 -1.54
CA ASP A 103 0.23 -22.86 -2.14
C ASP A 103 -0.12 -21.47 -2.68
N GLY A 104 -1.29 -21.31 -3.31
CA GLY A 104 -1.77 -20.02 -3.78
C GLY A 104 -1.99 -19.02 -2.62
N ILE A 105 -2.61 -19.47 -1.55
CA ILE A 105 -2.84 -18.66 -0.33
C ILE A 105 -1.50 -18.28 0.32
N GLN A 106 -0.56 -19.22 0.39
CA GLN A 106 0.77 -18.94 0.90
C GLN A 106 1.49 -17.89 0.06
N LEU A 107 1.49 -18.03 -1.26
CA LEU A 107 2.10 -17.06 -2.18
C LEU A 107 1.49 -15.66 -2.06
N ILE A 108 0.16 -15.56 -1.95
CA ILE A 108 -0.52 -14.28 -1.70
C ILE A 108 -0.03 -13.68 -0.37
N THR A 109 0.05 -14.49 0.68
CA THR A 109 0.49 -14.06 2.01
C THR A 109 1.92 -13.51 1.95
N GLU A 110 2.83 -14.21 1.30
CA GLU A 110 4.23 -13.79 1.11
C GLU A 110 4.30 -12.48 0.29
N THR A 111 3.56 -12.41 -0.81
CA THR A 111 3.51 -11.22 -1.67
C THR A 111 2.99 -10.00 -0.91
N MET A 112 1.90 -10.15 -0.16
CA MET A 112 1.35 -9.04 0.62
C MET A 112 2.26 -8.62 1.77
N LYS A 113 2.92 -9.57 2.43
CA LYS A 113 3.93 -9.27 3.45
C LYS A 113 5.13 -8.52 2.88
N PHE A 114 5.59 -8.90 1.70
CA PHE A 114 6.66 -8.20 0.98
C PHE A 114 6.27 -6.76 0.66
N ILE A 115 5.11 -6.56 0.01
CA ILE A 115 4.60 -5.22 -0.35
C ILE A 115 4.42 -4.35 0.89
N THR A 116 3.85 -4.90 1.96
CA THR A 116 3.63 -4.18 3.21
C THR A 116 4.96 -3.68 3.77
N ASN A 117 5.97 -4.54 3.88
CA ASN A 117 7.28 -4.12 4.39
C ASN A 117 7.93 -3.06 3.50
N ALA A 118 7.94 -3.24 2.17
CA ALA A 118 8.47 -2.25 1.24
C ALA A 118 7.75 -0.89 1.34
N ALA A 119 6.44 -0.89 1.55
CA ALA A 119 5.65 0.32 1.71
C ALA A 119 5.97 1.07 3.02
N TYR A 120 6.10 0.34 4.12
CA TYR A 120 6.47 0.93 5.41
C TYR A 120 7.92 1.45 5.43
N GLN A 121 8.84 0.74 4.83
CA GLN A 121 10.23 1.20 4.63
C GLN A 121 10.28 2.48 3.77
N ALA A 122 9.47 2.55 2.71
CA ALA A 122 9.36 3.75 1.89
C ALA A 122 8.83 4.95 2.69
N SER A 123 7.81 4.75 3.54
CA SER A 123 7.28 5.81 4.42
C SER A 123 8.29 6.25 5.48
N ALA A 124 9.08 5.33 6.05
CA ALA A 124 10.16 5.67 6.97
C ALA A 124 11.28 6.46 6.27
N THR A 125 11.61 6.10 5.03
CA THR A 125 12.54 6.86 4.20
C THR A 125 12.02 8.28 3.92
N LEU A 126 10.74 8.41 3.59
CA LEU A 126 10.11 9.71 3.39
C LEU A 126 10.05 10.54 4.68
N ALA A 127 9.88 9.91 5.84
CA ALA A 127 9.95 10.59 7.13
C ALA A 127 11.34 11.21 7.38
N LYS A 128 12.42 10.48 7.05
CA LYS A 128 13.78 11.00 7.10
C LYS A 128 14.01 12.18 6.13
N GLU A 129 13.41 12.12 4.94
CA GLU A 129 13.58 13.16 3.90
C GLU A 129 12.74 14.41 4.17
N LYS A 130 11.51 14.25 4.64
CA LYS A 130 10.46 15.28 4.67
C LYS A 130 9.85 15.54 6.04
N GLY A 131 10.31 14.82 7.07
CA GLY A 131 9.73 14.83 8.42
C GLY A 131 8.59 13.84 8.62
N CYS A 132 8.39 13.45 9.86
CA CYS A 132 7.33 12.53 10.28
C CYS A 132 5.93 13.16 10.17
N SER A 133 4.90 12.31 10.20
CA SER A 133 3.55 12.74 10.50
C SER A 133 3.52 13.44 11.87
N PRO A 134 2.83 14.61 12.00
CA PRO A 134 2.77 15.33 13.27
C PRO A 134 2.22 14.54 14.46
N ILE A 135 1.36 13.57 14.19
CA ILE A 135 0.74 12.73 15.23
C ILE A 135 1.47 11.39 15.44
N PHE A 136 2.61 11.17 14.79
CA PHE A 136 3.36 9.95 14.98
C PHE A 136 3.95 9.87 16.41
N ASP A 137 3.57 8.82 17.13
CA ASP A 137 4.04 8.50 18.47
C ASP A 137 4.66 7.11 18.41
N GLU A 138 5.99 7.05 18.44
CA GLU A 138 6.75 5.79 18.29
C GLU A 138 6.33 4.76 19.33
N GLU A 139 6.22 5.15 20.59
CA GLU A 139 5.93 4.21 21.68
C GLU A 139 4.57 3.54 21.51
N LYS A 140 3.55 4.32 21.16
CA LYS A 140 2.20 3.79 20.88
C LYS A 140 2.18 2.95 19.61
N TYR A 141 2.84 3.44 18.54
CA TYR A 141 2.84 2.76 17.25
C TYR A 141 3.50 1.39 17.32
N MET A 142 4.65 1.29 17.98
CA MET A 142 5.38 0.04 18.13
C MET A 142 4.69 -0.99 19.04
N LYS A 143 3.73 -0.57 19.87
CA LYS A 143 2.88 -1.48 20.65
C LYS A 143 1.74 -2.10 19.85
N CYS A 144 1.44 -1.56 18.65
CA CYS A 144 0.35 -2.04 17.81
C CYS A 144 0.56 -3.52 17.41
N PRO A 145 -0.46 -4.39 17.55
CA PRO A 145 -0.37 -5.79 17.12
C PRO A 145 0.03 -5.96 15.68
N PHE A 146 -0.48 -5.12 14.78
CA PHE A 146 -0.12 -5.13 13.36
C PHE A 146 1.40 -4.98 13.15
N VAL A 147 2.03 -4.03 13.82
CA VAL A 147 3.48 -3.79 13.69
C VAL A 147 4.27 -5.03 14.08
N LYS A 148 3.87 -5.68 15.17
CA LYS A 148 4.55 -6.88 15.68
C LYS A 148 4.35 -8.12 14.79
N GLN A 149 3.20 -8.24 14.15
CA GLN A 149 2.83 -9.42 13.36
C GLN A 149 3.17 -9.32 11.88
N ALA A 150 3.00 -8.14 11.28
CA ALA A 150 3.12 -7.94 9.83
C ALA A 150 4.47 -7.37 9.41
N LEU A 151 5.13 -6.57 10.23
CA LEU A 151 6.38 -5.91 9.87
C LEU A 151 7.60 -6.71 10.31
N SER A 152 8.58 -6.82 9.40
CA SER A 152 9.87 -7.44 9.69
C SER A 152 10.65 -6.62 10.74
N GLN A 153 11.61 -7.26 11.40
CA GLN A 153 12.48 -6.57 12.36
C GLN A 153 13.24 -5.40 11.73
N GLU A 154 13.71 -5.58 10.51
CA GLU A 154 14.38 -4.51 9.73
C GLU A 154 13.45 -3.31 9.54
N THR A 155 12.20 -3.53 9.10
CA THR A 155 11.21 -2.47 8.92
C THR A 155 10.89 -1.78 10.25
N GLN A 156 10.75 -2.54 11.33
CA GLN A 156 10.53 -1.99 12.67
C GLN A 156 11.72 -1.12 13.14
N MET A 157 12.96 -1.53 12.86
CA MET A 157 14.16 -0.74 13.16
C MET A 157 14.16 0.57 12.38
N GLN A 158 13.89 0.55 11.09
CA GLN A 158 13.81 1.76 10.27
C GLN A 158 12.73 2.74 10.76
N ILE A 159 11.58 2.22 11.22
CA ILE A 159 10.52 3.04 11.82
C ILE A 159 10.99 3.68 13.13
N ARG A 160 11.73 2.96 13.98
CA ARG A 160 12.30 3.53 15.22
C ARG A 160 13.32 4.63 14.94
N GLU A 161 14.15 4.44 13.93
CA GLU A 161 15.21 5.38 13.59
C GLU A 161 14.69 6.66 12.92
N ASN A 162 13.71 6.51 12.02
CA ASN A 162 13.30 7.59 11.13
C ASN A 162 11.87 8.09 11.38
N GLY A 163 11.07 7.38 12.18
CA GLY A 163 9.64 7.60 12.30
C GLY A 163 8.85 7.14 11.07
N LEU A 164 7.60 7.60 10.95
CA LEU A 164 6.75 7.37 9.78
C LEU A 164 6.21 8.69 9.23
N ARG A 165 6.26 8.82 7.92
CA ARG A 165 5.64 9.94 7.20
C ARG A 165 4.12 9.81 7.12
N ASN A 166 3.61 8.59 7.07
CA ASN A 166 2.22 8.25 6.83
C ASN A 166 1.72 7.30 7.95
N ILE A 167 0.66 7.66 8.67
CA ILE A 167 0.18 6.88 9.82
C ILE A 167 -0.48 5.57 9.41
N ALA A 168 -1.18 5.55 8.28
CA ALA A 168 -1.75 4.34 7.68
C ALA A 168 -1.39 4.32 6.21
N ILE A 169 -1.05 3.15 5.69
CA ILE A 169 -0.43 3.04 4.37
C ILE A 169 -1.17 2.06 3.48
N MET A 170 -1.64 0.94 4.02
CA MET A 170 -2.24 -0.15 3.24
C MET A 170 -3.77 -0.13 3.31
N SER A 171 -4.41 -0.35 2.16
CA SER A 171 -5.85 -0.57 2.07
C SER A 171 -6.20 -1.31 0.78
N ILE A 172 -7.02 -2.34 0.87
CA ILE A 172 -7.48 -3.10 -0.29
C ILE A 172 -8.83 -2.53 -0.77
N ALA A 173 -8.75 -1.61 -1.72
CA ALA A 173 -9.94 -1.03 -2.34
C ALA A 173 -10.60 -2.01 -3.33
N PRO A 174 -11.91 -1.86 -3.62
CA PRO A 174 -12.64 -2.74 -4.56
C PRO A 174 -12.10 -2.75 -5.99
N THR A 175 -11.47 -1.67 -6.44
CA THR A 175 -10.87 -1.51 -7.78
C THR A 175 -11.82 -1.70 -8.98
N GLY A 176 -13.15 -1.63 -8.78
CA GLY A 176 -14.15 -1.95 -9.78
C GLY A 176 -13.99 -1.22 -11.13
N SER A 177 -13.75 0.08 -11.10
CA SER A 177 -13.56 0.87 -12.33
C SER A 177 -12.15 0.73 -12.90
N ILE A 178 -11.11 0.82 -12.05
CA ILE A 178 -9.72 0.80 -12.53
C ILE A 178 -9.31 -0.59 -13.04
N SER A 179 -9.86 -1.67 -12.49
CA SER A 179 -9.60 -3.02 -12.99
C SER A 179 -10.06 -3.18 -14.45
N ASN A 180 -11.22 -2.63 -14.82
CA ASN A 180 -11.71 -2.66 -16.19
C ASN A 180 -10.80 -1.89 -17.16
N ILE A 181 -10.25 -0.75 -16.74
CA ILE A 181 -9.33 0.03 -17.56
C ILE A 181 -8.01 -0.73 -17.78
N VAL A 182 -7.47 -1.33 -16.72
CA VAL A 182 -6.17 -2.01 -16.78
C VAL A 182 -6.24 -3.35 -17.50
N LEU A 183 -7.31 -4.12 -17.31
CA LEU A 183 -7.50 -5.43 -17.96
C LEU A 183 -7.86 -5.31 -19.43
N SER A 184 -8.60 -4.27 -19.82
CA SER A 184 -8.93 -4.00 -21.23
C SER A 184 -7.70 -3.61 -22.06
N TYR A 185 -6.62 -3.18 -21.41
CA TYR A 185 -5.36 -2.88 -22.10
C TYR A 185 -4.49 -4.14 -22.23
N LYS A 186 -4.99 -5.18 -22.87
CA LYS A 186 -4.09 -6.14 -23.49
C LYS A 186 -3.40 -5.45 -24.65
N SER A 187 -2.16 -5.05 -24.45
CA SER A 187 -1.30 -4.81 -25.60
C SER A 187 -1.33 -6.11 -26.42
N SER A 188 -1.82 -6.00 -27.63
CA SER A 188 -1.65 -7.02 -28.63
C SER A 188 -0.14 -7.29 -28.78
N LYS A 189 0.33 -8.35 -28.12
CA LYS A 189 1.41 -9.25 -28.53
C LYS A 189 1.45 -10.40 -27.58
#